data_80122b340499234007d59643ca4869fc
#
_entry.id   80122b340499234007d59643ca4869fc
#
_cell.length_a   1.000
_cell.length_b   1.000
_cell.length_c   1.000
_cell.angle_alpha   90.00
_cell.angle_beta   90.00
_cell.angle_gamma   90.00
#
_symmetry.space_group_name_H-M   'P 1'
#
loop_
_entity.id
_entity.type
_entity.pdbx_description
1 polymer ?
#
loop_
_entity_poly.entity_id
_entity_poly.type
_entity_poly.pdbx_seq_one_letter_code
_entity_poly.pdbx_strand_id
1 'polypeptide(L)'
;MQILDGVLVSQAIKDELKIKVAQLVTEGKKVPHLAAVLVGSEGASETYVSAKVKACSEIGFKSTLTRLEATISEHKLLAVIEELNTDPEIDGILVQLPLPKHISDARVIDAINPAKDVDGFHPENAGRMVQGLPTFLPATPHGIML
;
A
#
# COMPACT_ATOMS: atom_id res chain seq x y z
N MET A 1 -28.89 19.48 -5.23
CA MET A 1 -28.29 18.14 -5.15
C MET A 1 -26.79 18.34 -4.96
N GLN A 2 -26.20 17.83 -3.91
CA GLN A 2 -24.75 17.92 -3.71
C GLN A 2 -24.12 16.66 -4.32
N ILE A 3 -23.14 16.84 -5.22
CA ILE A 3 -22.39 15.74 -5.81
C ILE A 3 -21.16 15.50 -4.95
N LEU A 4 -20.96 14.27 -4.50
CA LEU A 4 -19.72 13.81 -3.87
C LEU A 4 -18.79 13.41 -5.00
N ASP A 5 -17.84 14.29 -5.33
CA ASP A 5 -16.88 14.07 -6.42
C ASP A 5 -15.56 13.53 -5.89
N GLY A 6 -15.39 12.21 -5.93
CA GLY A 6 -14.18 11.54 -5.47
C GLY A 6 -12.92 11.93 -6.25
N VAL A 7 -13.05 12.41 -7.50
CA VAL A 7 -11.89 12.88 -8.28
C VAL A 7 -11.37 14.18 -7.70
N LEU A 8 -12.25 15.13 -7.37
CA LEU A 8 -11.86 16.39 -6.74
C LEU A 8 -11.24 16.17 -5.34
N VAL A 9 -11.85 15.30 -4.53
CA VAL A 9 -11.31 14.94 -3.21
C VAL A 9 -9.92 14.31 -3.34
N SER A 10 -9.78 13.33 -4.23
CA SER A 10 -8.49 12.67 -4.47
C SER A 10 -7.42 13.65 -4.95
N GLN A 11 -7.78 14.59 -5.84
CA GLN A 11 -6.83 15.59 -6.32
C GLN A 11 -6.38 16.54 -5.21
N ALA A 12 -7.30 17.00 -4.37
CA ALA A 12 -6.99 17.87 -3.23
C ALA A 12 -6.01 17.19 -2.25
N ILE A 13 -6.25 15.91 -1.94
CA ILE A 13 -5.35 15.12 -1.07
C ILE A 13 -3.97 14.97 -1.71
N LYS A 14 -3.89 14.66 -3.01
CA LYS A 14 -2.62 14.56 -3.72
C LYS A 14 -1.84 15.87 -3.70
N ASP A 15 -2.50 16.99 -3.87
CA ASP A 15 -1.85 18.31 -3.86
C ASP A 15 -1.31 18.67 -2.47
N GLU A 16 -2.05 18.36 -1.41
CA GLU A 16 -1.58 18.47 -0.03
C GLU A 16 -0.35 17.58 0.23
N LEU A 17 -0.38 16.32 -0.22
CA LEU A 17 0.73 15.39 -0.07
C LEU A 17 1.98 15.85 -0.83
N LYS A 18 1.84 16.42 -2.04
CA LYS A 18 2.96 17.01 -2.79
C LYS A 18 3.69 18.10 -1.99
N ILE A 19 2.93 18.97 -1.33
CA ILE A 19 3.49 20.05 -0.51
C ILE A 19 4.29 19.44 0.65
N LYS A 20 3.72 18.44 1.35
CA LYS A 20 4.40 17.76 2.47
C LYS A 20 5.68 17.05 2.01
N VAL A 21 5.65 16.38 0.86
CA VAL A 21 6.83 15.70 0.31
C VAL A 21 7.92 16.71 -0.07
N ALA A 22 7.54 17.82 -0.72
CA ALA A 22 8.48 18.88 -1.06
C ALA A 22 9.17 19.47 0.20
N GLN A 23 8.45 19.60 1.30
CA GLN A 23 9.02 20.01 2.59
C GLN A 23 10.03 18.98 3.11
N LEU A 24 9.70 17.68 3.10
CA LEU A 24 10.64 16.62 3.49
C LEU A 24 11.95 16.69 2.70
N VAL A 25 11.84 16.86 1.37
CA VAL A 25 13.00 16.98 0.48
C VAL A 25 13.84 18.21 0.84
N THR A 26 13.20 19.36 1.07
CA THR A 26 13.89 20.61 1.44
C THR A 26 14.61 20.49 2.78
N GLU A 27 14.04 19.73 3.72
CA GLU A 27 14.63 19.47 5.04
C GLU A 27 15.68 18.35 5.02
N GLY A 28 15.98 17.76 3.86
CA GLY A 28 16.90 16.62 3.74
C GLY A 28 16.40 15.33 4.42
N LYS A 29 15.09 15.24 4.66
CA LYS A 29 14.47 14.06 5.25
C LYS A 29 14.17 13.00 4.22
N LYS A 30 14.03 11.76 4.68
CA LYS A 30 13.63 10.62 3.86
C LYS A 30 12.24 10.85 3.27
N VAL A 31 12.12 10.59 1.97
CA VAL A 31 10.83 10.55 1.26
C VAL A 31 10.19 9.18 1.45
N PRO A 32 8.88 9.10 1.74
CA PRO A 32 8.18 7.82 1.90
C PRO A 32 8.35 6.90 0.69
N HIS A 33 8.54 5.61 0.95
CA HIS A 33 8.79 4.59 -0.05
C HIS A 33 7.78 3.44 0.07
N LEU A 34 6.96 3.26 -0.96
CA LEU A 34 6.00 2.16 -1.08
C LEU A 34 6.62 0.99 -1.85
N ALA A 35 6.62 -0.20 -1.25
CA ALA A 35 6.87 -1.45 -1.96
C ALA A 35 5.53 -2.12 -2.31
N ALA A 36 5.26 -2.26 -3.60
CA ALA A 36 4.10 -2.97 -4.12
C ALA A 36 4.53 -4.35 -4.66
N VAL A 37 3.81 -5.39 -4.28
CA VAL A 37 4.03 -6.76 -4.75
C VAL A 37 2.82 -7.22 -5.54
N LEU A 38 3.04 -7.68 -6.76
CA LEU A 38 2.03 -8.23 -7.65
C LEU A 38 2.39 -9.68 -7.99
N VAL A 39 1.48 -10.60 -7.71
CA VAL A 39 1.65 -12.03 -8.03
C VAL A 39 0.74 -12.41 -9.19
N GLY A 40 1.35 -12.86 -10.28
CA GLY A 40 0.64 -13.12 -11.54
C GLY A 40 0.40 -11.85 -12.35
N SER A 41 -0.43 -11.96 -13.38
CA SER A 41 -0.69 -10.89 -14.36
C SER A 41 -2.19 -10.73 -14.67
N GLU A 42 -3.05 -10.81 -13.65
CA GLU A 42 -4.48 -10.53 -13.88
C GLU A 42 -4.68 -9.06 -14.23
N GLY A 43 -5.36 -8.77 -15.34
CA GLY A 43 -5.46 -7.42 -15.92
C GLY A 43 -6.04 -6.37 -14.97
N ALA A 44 -6.99 -6.74 -14.09
CA ALA A 44 -7.52 -5.84 -13.08
C ALA A 44 -6.46 -5.47 -12.04
N SER A 45 -5.74 -6.45 -11.49
CA SER A 45 -4.67 -6.25 -10.50
C SER A 45 -3.53 -5.41 -11.06
N GLU A 46 -3.14 -5.62 -12.32
CA GLU A 46 -2.12 -4.82 -13.02
C GLU A 46 -2.56 -3.34 -13.13
N THR A 47 -3.82 -3.10 -13.48
CA THR A 47 -4.37 -1.74 -13.59
C THR A 47 -4.34 -1.02 -12.24
N TYR A 48 -4.75 -1.69 -11.16
CA TYR A 48 -4.76 -1.11 -9.82
C TYR A 48 -3.36 -0.79 -9.32
N VAL A 49 -2.43 -1.72 -9.46
CA VAL A 49 -1.04 -1.52 -9.03
C VAL A 49 -0.38 -0.39 -9.82
N SER A 50 -0.60 -0.37 -11.15
CA SER A 50 -0.07 0.69 -12.00
C SER A 50 -0.61 2.07 -11.61
N ALA A 51 -1.90 2.17 -11.27
CA ALA A 51 -2.50 3.41 -10.78
C ALA A 51 -1.89 3.87 -9.44
N LYS A 52 -1.64 2.93 -8.50
CA LYS A 52 -0.99 3.21 -7.21
C LYS A 52 0.45 3.72 -7.41
N VAL A 53 1.25 3.05 -8.23
CA VAL A 53 2.62 3.46 -8.57
C VAL A 53 2.64 4.84 -9.23
N LYS A 54 1.72 5.08 -10.17
CA LYS A 54 1.56 6.39 -10.80
C LYS A 54 1.24 7.47 -9.79
N ALA A 55 0.29 7.22 -8.88
CA ALA A 55 -0.07 8.16 -7.83
C ALA A 55 1.13 8.48 -6.91
N CYS A 56 1.94 7.47 -6.54
CA CYS A 56 3.19 7.70 -5.79
C CYS A 56 4.13 8.65 -6.54
N SER A 57 4.35 8.40 -7.83
CA SER A 57 5.19 9.28 -8.66
C SER A 57 4.64 10.70 -8.77
N GLU A 58 3.32 10.86 -8.90
CA GLU A 58 2.66 12.17 -8.98
C GLU A 58 2.85 13.00 -7.72
N ILE A 59 2.87 12.39 -6.54
CA ILE A 59 3.03 13.08 -5.25
C ILE A 59 4.47 13.17 -4.78
N GLY A 60 5.40 12.52 -5.49
CA GLY A 60 6.83 12.55 -5.17
C GLY A 60 7.28 11.45 -4.20
N PHE A 61 6.46 10.42 -3.93
CA PHE A 61 6.88 9.24 -3.19
C PHE A 61 7.82 8.36 -4.02
N LYS A 62 8.73 7.66 -3.35
CA LYS A 62 9.41 6.52 -3.96
C LYS A 62 8.45 5.34 -4.07
N SER A 63 8.57 4.55 -5.12
CA SER A 63 7.83 3.29 -5.23
C SER A 63 8.67 2.22 -5.91
N THR A 64 8.59 1.00 -5.39
CA THR A 64 9.17 -0.21 -6.00
C THR A 64 8.04 -1.19 -6.29
N LEU A 65 8.01 -1.72 -7.50
CA LEU A 65 7.05 -2.74 -7.91
C LEU A 65 7.78 -4.05 -8.17
N THR A 66 7.52 -5.05 -7.32
CA THR A 66 8.02 -6.41 -7.47
C THR A 66 6.94 -7.26 -8.14
N ARG A 67 7.26 -7.77 -9.34
CA ARG A 67 6.39 -8.71 -10.07
C ARG A 67 6.87 -10.13 -9.85
N LEU A 68 5.97 -10.98 -9.44
CA LEU A 68 6.24 -12.39 -9.17
C LEU A 68 5.32 -13.26 -10.05
N GLU A 69 5.85 -14.39 -10.49
CA GLU A 69 5.10 -15.32 -11.32
C GLU A 69 3.90 -15.89 -10.54
N ALA A 70 2.78 -16.15 -11.25
CA ALA A 70 1.59 -16.76 -10.64
C ALA A 70 1.86 -18.15 -10.02
N THR A 71 2.95 -18.81 -10.41
CA THR A 71 3.39 -20.12 -9.91
C THR A 71 4.32 -20.05 -8.70
N ILE A 72 4.64 -18.83 -8.22
CA ILE A 72 5.50 -18.69 -7.04
C ILE A 72 4.91 -19.45 -5.85
N SER A 73 5.75 -20.12 -5.07
CA SER A 73 5.28 -20.75 -3.84
C SER A 73 5.01 -19.73 -2.74
N GLU A 74 4.04 -20.02 -1.88
CA GLU A 74 3.75 -19.19 -0.70
C GLU A 74 5.01 -18.91 0.14
N HIS A 75 5.84 -19.93 0.37
CA HIS A 75 7.09 -19.77 1.12
C HIS A 75 8.03 -18.71 0.50
N LYS A 76 8.15 -18.67 -0.83
CA LYS A 76 8.98 -17.67 -1.51
C LYS A 76 8.37 -16.27 -1.44
N LEU A 77 7.03 -16.16 -1.53
CA LEU A 77 6.35 -14.88 -1.35
C LEU A 77 6.55 -14.35 0.09
N LEU A 78 6.41 -15.21 1.10
CA LEU A 78 6.66 -14.83 2.50
C LEU A 78 8.10 -14.39 2.73
N ALA A 79 9.07 -15.01 2.06
CA ALA A 79 10.47 -14.56 2.13
C ALA A 79 10.66 -13.16 1.54
N VAL A 80 10.02 -12.85 0.41
CA VAL A 80 10.04 -11.49 -0.17
C VAL A 80 9.40 -10.48 0.79
N ILE A 81 8.31 -10.83 1.45
CA ILE A 81 7.67 -9.94 2.44
C ILE A 81 8.60 -9.69 3.62
N GLU A 82 9.30 -10.70 4.10
CA GLU A 82 10.26 -10.55 5.21
C GLU A 82 11.45 -9.64 4.83
N GLU A 83 11.95 -9.75 3.61
CA GLU A 83 12.96 -8.82 3.09
C GLU A 83 12.44 -7.37 3.11
N LEU A 84 11.20 -7.13 2.66
CA LEU A 84 10.59 -5.80 2.68
C LEU A 84 10.31 -5.30 4.11
N ASN A 85 9.92 -6.19 5.03
CA ASN A 85 9.70 -5.86 6.44
C ASN A 85 10.98 -5.34 7.11
N THR A 86 12.10 -5.97 6.79
CA THR A 86 13.40 -5.66 7.41
C THR A 86 14.16 -4.54 6.71
N ASP A 87 13.77 -4.16 5.48
CA ASP A 87 14.40 -3.07 4.75
C ASP A 87 14.01 -1.70 5.36
N PRO A 88 14.97 -0.93 5.93
CA PRO A 88 14.71 0.38 6.51
C PRO A 88 14.33 1.44 5.47
N GLU A 89 14.60 1.19 4.19
CA GLU A 89 14.23 2.09 3.10
C GLU A 89 12.74 1.98 2.72
N ILE A 90 12.07 0.90 3.08
CA ILE A 90 10.65 0.67 2.81
C ILE A 90 9.81 1.14 3.99
N ASP A 91 8.89 2.06 3.74
CA ASP A 91 7.98 2.62 4.74
C ASP A 91 6.58 1.99 4.69
N GLY A 92 6.19 1.47 3.52
CA GLY A 92 4.90 0.80 3.33
C GLY A 92 5.00 -0.39 2.39
N ILE A 93 4.26 -1.45 2.72
CA ILE A 93 4.16 -2.68 1.93
C ILE A 93 2.72 -2.86 1.50
N LEU A 94 2.54 -3.18 0.22
CA LEU A 94 1.26 -3.48 -0.39
C LEU A 94 1.40 -4.78 -1.19
N VAL A 95 0.65 -5.81 -0.82
CA VAL A 95 0.53 -7.03 -1.62
C VAL A 95 -0.82 -7.02 -2.31
N GLN A 96 -0.83 -6.92 -3.63
CA GLN A 96 -2.07 -6.79 -4.39
C GLN A 96 -2.88 -8.09 -4.33
N LEU A 97 -4.10 -8.00 -3.81
CA LEU A 97 -5.08 -9.08 -3.80
C LEU A 97 -5.98 -9.01 -5.05
N PRO A 98 -6.57 -10.15 -5.47
CA PRO A 98 -6.44 -11.49 -4.89
C PRO A 98 -5.13 -12.19 -5.28
N LEU A 99 -4.71 -13.13 -4.44
CA LEU A 99 -3.56 -13.99 -4.73
C LEU A 99 -3.99 -15.30 -5.46
N PRO A 100 -3.05 -16.01 -6.11
CA PRO A 100 -3.32 -17.33 -6.65
C PRO A 100 -3.83 -18.30 -5.57
N LYS A 101 -4.78 -19.18 -5.91
CA LYS A 101 -5.50 -20.08 -4.97
C LYS A 101 -4.62 -20.94 -4.05
N HIS A 102 -3.37 -21.20 -4.42
CA HIS A 102 -2.44 -21.99 -3.63
C HIS A 102 -1.69 -21.18 -2.56
N ILE A 103 -1.92 -19.87 -2.51
CA ILE A 103 -1.35 -18.93 -1.53
C ILE A 103 -2.48 -18.45 -0.63
N SER A 104 -2.28 -18.47 0.66
CA SER A 104 -3.25 -17.97 1.64
C SER A 104 -3.14 -16.46 1.82
N ASP A 105 -4.16 -15.71 1.41
CA ASP A 105 -4.23 -14.25 1.64
C ASP A 105 -4.04 -13.91 3.12
N ALA A 106 -4.68 -14.68 4.02
CA ALA A 106 -4.59 -14.44 5.46
C ALA A 106 -3.16 -14.58 5.99
N ARG A 107 -2.41 -15.60 5.54
CA ARG A 107 -1.00 -15.77 5.95
C ARG A 107 -0.09 -14.69 5.40
N VAL A 108 -0.37 -14.23 4.19
CA VAL A 108 0.38 -13.13 3.57
C VAL A 108 0.12 -11.81 4.29
N ILE A 109 -1.13 -11.51 4.61
CA ILE A 109 -1.51 -10.31 5.38
C ILE A 109 -0.84 -10.33 6.76
N ASP A 110 -0.91 -11.47 7.47
CA ASP A 110 -0.33 -11.63 8.80
C ASP A 110 1.22 -11.55 8.82
N ALA A 111 1.85 -11.83 7.69
CA ALA A 111 3.31 -11.73 7.55
C ALA A 111 3.80 -10.30 7.33
N ILE A 112 2.95 -9.36 6.93
CA ILE A 112 3.33 -7.95 6.76
C ILE A 112 3.50 -7.31 8.14
N ASN A 113 4.58 -6.57 8.35
CA ASN A 113 4.73 -5.79 9.58
C ASN A 113 3.58 -4.78 9.71
N PRO A 114 2.79 -4.80 10.81
CA PRO A 114 1.66 -3.87 11.00
C PRO A 114 2.02 -2.40 10.82
N ALA A 115 3.25 -2.02 11.15
CA ALA A 115 3.74 -0.65 10.97
C ALA A 115 4.01 -0.27 9.50
N LYS A 116 4.01 -1.26 8.59
CA LYS A 116 4.19 -1.07 7.14
C LYS A 116 2.96 -1.49 6.32
N ASP A 117 1.89 -2.01 6.97
CA ASP A 117 0.64 -2.44 6.32
C ASP A 117 -0.20 -1.22 5.90
N VAL A 118 0.09 -0.69 4.72
CA VAL A 118 -0.60 0.51 4.21
C VAL A 118 -2.02 0.25 3.69
N ASP A 119 -2.40 -1.00 3.47
CA ASP A 119 -3.79 -1.37 3.15
C ASP A 119 -4.68 -1.50 4.39
N GLY A 120 -4.08 -1.57 5.60
CA GLY A 120 -4.80 -1.66 6.87
C GLY A 120 -5.54 -2.99 7.08
N PHE A 121 -5.07 -4.08 6.48
CA PHE A 121 -5.71 -5.39 6.54
C PHE A 121 -5.15 -6.29 7.65
N HIS A 122 -3.98 -5.95 8.20
CA HIS A 122 -3.39 -6.72 9.28
C HIS A 122 -4.32 -6.77 10.50
N PRO A 123 -4.51 -7.95 11.16
CA PRO A 123 -5.40 -8.08 12.32
C PRO A 123 -5.11 -7.10 13.45
N GLU A 124 -3.85 -6.75 13.68
CA GLU A 124 -3.46 -5.74 14.66
C GLU A 124 -4.02 -4.37 14.29
N ASN A 125 -3.88 -3.93 13.03
CA ASN A 125 -4.40 -2.65 12.55
C ASN A 125 -5.94 -2.63 12.63
N ALA A 126 -6.59 -3.71 12.22
CA ALA A 126 -8.04 -3.86 12.34
C ALA A 126 -8.50 -3.78 13.80
N GLY A 127 -7.82 -4.45 14.73
CA GLY A 127 -8.09 -4.41 16.16
C GLY A 127 -7.89 -3.01 16.74
N ARG A 128 -6.83 -2.31 16.38
CA ARG A 128 -6.56 -0.93 16.80
C ARG A 128 -7.61 0.04 16.27
N MET A 129 -8.03 -0.12 15.01
CA MET A 129 -9.11 0.67 14.41
C MET A 129 -10.42 0.54 15.21
N VAL A 130 -10.82 -0.68 15.57
CA VAL A 130 -12.04 -0.92 16.36
C VAL A 130 -11.95 -0.26 17.74
N GLN A 131 -10.76 -0.17 18.32
CA GLN A 131 -10.53 0.49 19.62
C GLN A 131 -10.34 2.01 19.51
N GLY A 132 -10.39 2.59 18.31
CA GLY A 132 -10.15 4.02 18.10
C GLY A 132 -8.70 4.45 18.33
N LEU A 133 -7.74 3.50 18.25
CA LEU A 133 -6.32 3.77 18.40
C LEU A 133 -5.69 4.19 17.05
N PRO A 134 -4.62 5.01 17.06
CA PRO A 134 -3.91 5.36 15.83
C PRO A 134 -3.39 4.11 15.10
N THR A 135 -3.75 3.98 13.83
CA THR A 135 -3.37 2.84 12.98
C THR A 135 -3.55 3.17 11.51
N PHE A 136 -3.07 2.30 10.61
CA PHE A 136 -3.48 2.31 9.22
C PHE A 136 -4.93 1.83 9.10
N LEU A 137 -5.75 2.66 8.46
CA LEU A 137 -7.15 2.33 8.20
C LEU A 137 -7.27 1.58 6.87
N PRO A 138 -8.23 0.66 6.72
CA PRO A 138 -8.48 0.01 5.44
C PRO A 138 -8.68 1.06 4.33
N ALA A 139 -7.75 1.09 3.36
CA ALA A 139 -7.61 2.21 2.43
C ALA A 139 -8.87 2.48 1.61
N THR A 140 -9.53 1.43 1.11
CA THR A 140 -10.74 1.59 0.27
C THR A 140 -11.93 2.14 1.06
N PRO A 141 -12.39 1.56 2.18
CA PRO A 141 -13.50 2.15 2.94
C PRO A 141 -13.15 3.53 3.51
N HIS A 142 -11.90 3.75 3.94
CA HIS A 142 -11.48 5.08 4.40
C HIS A 142 -11.60 6.12 3.29
N GLY A 143 -11.14 5.81 2.07
CA GLY A 143 -11.26 6.71 0.93
C GLY A 143 -12.69 7.01 0.49
N ILE A 144 -13.65 6.12 0.78
CA ILE A 144 -15.08 6.36 0.53
C ILE A 144 -15.66 7.34 1.55
N MET A 145 -15.10 7.40 2.75
CA MET A 145 -15.58 8.25 3.85
C MET A 145 -15.03 9.68 3.81
N LEU A 146 -14.03 9.94 2.96
CA LEU A 146 -13.44 11.26 2.74
C LEU A 146 -14.24 12.09 1.73
#